data_8dca0f8d0d9b42fdc8b29c5e1730249c
#
_entry.id   8dca0f8d0d9b42fdc8b29c5e1730249c
#
_cell.length_a   1.000
_cell.length_b   1.000
_cell.length_c   1.000
_cell.angle_alpha   90.00
_cell.angle_beta   90.00
_cell.angle_gamma   90.00
#
_symmetry.space_group_name_H-M   'P 1'
#
loop_
_entity.id
_entity.type
_entity.pdbx_description
1 polymer ?
#
loop_
_entity_poly.entity_id
_entity_poly.type
_entity_poly.pdbx_seq_one_letter_code
_entity_poly.pdbx_strand_id
1 'polypeptide(L)'
;RCLSRGLGDVYKRQAVDGVEPQSETNWRLADNYKVPRIGFVNKMDRQGSNFLGVCKQVIEKLGSKAVPIVLNIGDEEDFKGIVDLVKNQAIVWHDENYGSTFDIVDIPDDLKEEAERLRGELIEAVAEYDENLLEKYFEDPDSITEDEVHNALRLSLIHISEPTRQAS
;
A
#
# COMPACT_ATOMS: atom_id res chain seq x y z
N ARG A 1 -18.22 -16.35 -7.15
CA ARG A 1 -18.49 -16.26 -5.69
C ARG A 1 -17.22 -16.63 -4.96
N CYS A 2 -16.30 -15.67 -4.77
CA CYS A 2 -15.16 -15.85 -3.89
C CYS A 2 -15.65 -15.67 -2.46
N LEU A 3 -15.73 -16.77 -1.73
CA LEU A 3 -15.88 -16.77 -0.29
C LEU A 3 -14.47 -16.71 0.31
N SER A 4 -14.00 -15.52 0.58
CA SER A 4 -12.82 -15.31 1.42
C SER A 4 -13.26 -15.47 2.87
N ARG A 5 -12.97 -16.60 3.47
CA ARG A 5 -13.02 -16.79 4.91
C ARG A 5 -11.65 -16.45 5.49
N GLY A 6 -11.53 -15.30 6.13
CA GLY A 6 -10.42 -14.96 7.01
C GLY A 6 -9.48 -13.89 6.46
N LEU A 7 -9.30 -12.84 7.25
CA LEU A 7 -8.24 -11.83 7.18
C LEU A 7 -8.28 -10.86 5.99
N GLY A 8 -9.23 -9.93 6.03
CA GLY A 8 -9.20 -8.73 5.19
C GLY A 8 -9.87 -8.90 3.83
N ASP A 9 -10.60 -7.88 3.42
CA ASP A 9 -11.14 -7.78 2.06
C ASP A 9 -10.10 -7.12 1.14
N VAL A 10 -9.92 -7.73 -0.04
CA VAL A 10 -9.06 -7.21 -1.11
C VAL A 10 -9.92 -6.41 -2.08
N TYR A 11 -9.68 -5.11 -2.18
CA TYR A 11 -10.38 -4.25 -3.12
C TYR A 11 -9.54 -4.01 -4.37
N LYS A 12 -10.14 -4.35 -5.52
CA LYS A 12 -9.56 -4.08 -6.84
C LYS A 12 -10.13 -2.79 -7.40
N ARG A 13 -9.29 -1.80 -7.62
CA ARG A 13 -9.63 -0.50 -8.21
C ARG A 13 -9.04 -0.37 -9.60
N GLN A 14 -9.70 0.38 -10.47
CA GLN A 14 -9.12 0.73 -11.77
C GLN A 14 -8.37 2.06 -11.64
N ALA A 15 -7.20 2.14 -12.24
CA ALA A 15 -6.33 3.30 -12.16
C ALA A 15 -6.95 4.56 -12.81
N VAL A 16 -7.90 4.38 -13.71
CA VAL A 16 -8.59 5.47 -14.42
C VAL A 16 -9.87 5.90 -13.71
N ASP A 17 -10.69 4.94 -13.23
CA ASP A 17 -12.02 5.22 -12.70
C ASP A 17 -12.00 5.64 -11.21
N GLY A 18 -10.93 5.29 -10.49
CA GLY A 18 -10.76 5.65 -9.08
C GLY A 18 -11.81 5.03 -8.15
N VAL A 19 -12.38 5.86 -7.28
CA VAL A 19 -13.37 5.44 -6.28
C VAL A 19 -14.78 5.50 -6.86
N GLU A 20 -15.42 4.35 -7.03
CA GLU A 20 -16.79 4.20 -7.52
C GLU A 20 -17.81 4.09 -6.36
N PRO A 21 -19.11 4.42 -6.58
CA PRO A 21 -20.16 4.36 -5.55
C PRO A 21 -20.31 2.99 -4.87
N GLN A 22 -20.17 1.90 -5.62
CA GLN A 22 -20.19 0.54 -5.06
C GLN A 22 -19.06 0.30 -4.06
N SER A 23 -17.94 0.93 -4.31
CA SER A 23 -16.78 0.85 -3.43
C SER A 23 -17.01 1.56 -2.11
N GLU A 24 -17.72 2.68 -2.11
CA GLU A 24 -18.10 3.40 -0.88
C GLU A 24 -19.02 2.55 0.00
N THR A 25 -20.01 1.88 -0.60
CA THR A 25 -20.93 1.03 0.15
C THR A 25 -20.20 -0.14 0.82
N ASN A 26 -19.33 -0.82 0.07
CA ASN A 26 -18.54 -1.93 0.60
C ASN A 26 -17.54 -1.44 1.66
N TRP A 27 -16.97 -0.24 1.46
CA TRP A 27 -16.03 0.36 2.41
C TRP A 27 -16.70 0.64 3.75
N ARG A 28 -17.89 1.28 3.74
CA ARG A 28 -18.68 1.53 4.95
C ARG A 28 -19.08 0.24 5.66
N LEU A 29 -19.38 -0.81 4.91
CA LEU A 29 -19.68 -2.12 5.48
C LEU A 29 -18.46 -2.70 6.20
N ALA A 30 -17.28 -2.62 5.57
CA ALA A 30 -16.04 -3.07 6.19
C ALA A 30 -15.66 -2.24 7.43
N ASP A 31 -15.94 -0.93 7.45
CA ASP A 31 -15.76 -0.08 8.62
C ASP A 31 -16.65 -0.52 9.79
N ASN A 32 -17.93 -0.80 9.51
CA ASN A 32 -18.85 -1.26 10.54
C ASN A 32 -18.40 -2.57 11.21
N TYR A 33 -17.75 -3.44 10.43
CA TYR A 33 -17.21 -4.71 10.94
C TYR A 33 -15.74 -4.64 11.34
N LYS A 34 -15.12 -3.46 11.28
CA LYS A 34 -13.69 -3.25 11.60
C LYS A 34 -12.75 -4.22 10.85
N VAL A 35 -13.02 -4.41 9.54
CA VAL A 35 -12.22 -5.30 8.70
C VAL A 35 -11.05 -4.53 8.09
N PRO A 36 -9.79 -4.97 8.33
CA PRO A 36 -8.63 -4.38 7.67
C PRO A 36 -8.65 -4.63 6.17
N ARG A 37 -8.08 -3.71 5.38
CA ARG A 37 -8.21 -3.71 3.92
C ARG A 37 -6.88 -3.51 3.23
N ILE A 38 -6.68 -4.25 2.15
CA ILE A 38 -5.61 -4.03 1.19
C ILE A 38 -6.27 -3.68 -0.15
N GLY A 39 -5.92 -2.53 -0.72
CA GLY A 39 -6.40 -2.07 -2.01
C GLY A 39 -5.42 -2.39 -3.13
N PHE A 40 -5.93 -2.83 -4.28
CA PHE A 40 -5.16 -2.96 -5.51
C PHE A 40 -5.65 -1.97 -6.54
N VAL A 41 -4.73 -1.16 -7.07
CA VAL A 41 -4.97 -0.31 -8.22
C VAL A 41 -4.60 -1.10 -9.47
N ASN A 42 -5.59 -1.38 -10.31
CA ASN A 42 -5.44 -2.23 -11.48
C ASN A 42 -5.46 -1.41 -12.76
N LYS A 43 -4.92 -1.97 -13.84
CA LYS A 43 -4.90 -1.35 -15.18
C LYS A 43 -4.07 -0.07 -15.22
N MET A 44 -2.89 -0.12 -14.64
CA MET A 44 -1.91 0.97 -14.67
C MET A 44 -1.36 1.24 -16.08
N ASP A 45 -1.55 0.28 -16.99
CA ASP A 45 -1.21 0.31 -18.41
C ASP A 45 -2.21 1.12 -19.27
N ARG A 46 -3.31 1.58 -18.70
CA ARG A 46 -4.32 2.34 -19.45
C ARG A 46 -4.05 3.84 -19.43
N GLN A 47 -4.39 4.48 -20.54
CA GLN A 47 -4.33 5.93 -20.68
C GLN A 47 -5.17 6.63 -19.60
N GLY A 48 -4.60 7.62 -18.91
CA GLY A 48 -5.22 8.33 -17.79
C GLY A 48 -5.06 7.61 -16.46
N SER A 49 -4.22 6.57 -16.36
CA SER A 49 -3.90 5.92 -15.09
C SER A 49 -3.13 6.87 -14.16
N ASN A 50 -3.51 6.89 -12.89
CA ASN A 50 -2.86 7.72 -11.87
C ASN A 50 -2.97 7.05 -10.51
N PHE A 51 -1.94 6.34 -10.10
CA PHE A 51 -1.90 5.60 -8.84
C PHE A 51 -2.06 6.52 -7.62
N LEU A 52 -1.22 7.54 -7.52
CA LEU A 52 -1.26 8.47 -6.38
C LEU A 52 -2.57 9.27 -6.33
N GLY A 53 -3.14 9.59 -7.50
CA GLY A 53 -4.47 10.19 -7.58
C GLY A 53 -5.57 9.29 -7.03
N VAL A 54 -5.49 7.98 -7.27
CA VAL A 54 -6.43 7.00 -6.68
C VAL A 54 -6.23 6.91 -5.17
N CYS A 55 -5.00 6.85 -4.67
CA CYS A 55 -4.71 6.86 -3.24
C CYS A 55 -5.32 8.10 -2.55
N LYS A 56 -5.11 9.27 -3.16
CA LYS A 56 -5.69 10.53 -2.66
C LYS A 56 -7.21 10.49 -2.63
N GLN A 57 -7.86 9.98 -3.68
CA GLN A 57 -9.32 9.81 -3.69
C GLN A 57 -9.82 8.85 -2.61
N VAL A 58 -9.09 7.79 -2.30
CA VAL A 58 -9.43 6.87 -1.21
C VAL A 58 -9.41 7.61 0.13
N ILE A 59 -8.41 8.44 0.37
CA ILE A 59 -8.31 9.24 1.59
C ILE A 59 -9.46 10.26 1.66
N GLU A 60 -9.68 11.03 0.61
CA GLU A 60 -10.65 12.13 0.59
C GLU A 60 -12.10 11.66 0.61
N LYS A 61 -12.44 10.65 -0.20
CA LYS A 61 -13.83 10.18 -0.36
C LYS A 61 -14.25 9.15 0.68
N LEU A 62 -13.30 8.33 1.16
CA LEU A 62 -13.59 7.24 2.09
C LEU A 62 -13.16 7.56 3.53
N GLY A 63 -12.49 8.69 3.74
CA GLY A 63 -12.08 9.15 5.08
C GLY A 63 -11.09 8.18 5.76
N SER A 64 -10.34 7.39 5.00
CA SER A 64 -9.43 6.38 5.54
C SER A 64 -7.98 6.82 5.46
N LYS A 65 -7.17 6.38 6.41
CA LYS A 65 -5.71 6.54 6.36
C LYS A 65 -5.14 5.47 5.40
N ALA A 66 -5.27 5.70 4.07
CA ALA A 66 -4.67 4.81 3.07
C ALA A 66 -3.21 5.17 2.86
N VAL A 67 -2.33 4.20 2.99
CA VAL A 67 -0.88 4.37 2.80
C VAL A 67 -0.43 3.45 1.68
N PRO A 68 0.27 3.96 0.65
CA PRO A 68 0.83 3.13 -0.41
C PRO A 68 1.97 2.26 0.14
N ILE A 69 1.96 0.99 -0.27
CA ILE A 69 3.05 0.03 0.02
C ILE A 69 3.93 -0.21 -1.20
N VAL A 70 3.49 0.26 -2.36
CA VAL A 70 4.24 0.26 -3.61
C VAL A 70 4.08 1.59 -4.32
N LEU A 71 5.05 1.96 -5.16
CA LEU A 71 4.99 3.09 -6.09
C LEU A 71 5.20 2.55 -7.51
N ASN A 72 4.48 3.05 -8.48
CA ASN A 72 4.63 2.64 -9.88
C ASN A 72 5.89 3.25 -10.52
N ILE A 73 6.50 2.50 -11.43
CA ILE A 73 7.59 2.96 -12.30
C ILE A 73 7.00 3.15 -13.69
N GLY A 74 6.79 4.42 -14.06
CA GLY A 74 6.07 4.80 -15.26
C GLY A 74 4.56 4.66 -15.13
N ASP A 75 3.85 5.31 -16.02
CA ASP A 75 2.39 5.29 -16.14
C ASP A 75 2.01 4.93 -17.58
N GLU A 76 0.78 4.46 -17.75
CA GLU A 76 0.21 4.15 -19.07
C GLU A 76 1.07 3.15 -19.88
N GLU A 77 1.46 3.54 -21.10
CA GLU A 77 2.30 2.71 -21.97
C GLU A 77 3.75 2.59 -21.46
N ASP A 78 4.17 3.50 -20.60
CA ASP A 78 5.50 3.50 -19.98
C ASP A 78 5.58 2.74 -18.66
N PHE A 79 4.49 2.08 -18.24
CA PHE A 79 4.47 1.26 -17.03
C PHE A 79 5.41 0.06 -17.17
N LYS A 80 6.50 0.04 -16.39
CA LYS A 80 7.57 -0.97 -16.46
C LYS A 80 7.72 -1.79 -15.19
N GLY A 81 7.23 -1.26 -14.06
CA GLY A 81 7.49 -1.91 -12.79
C GLY A 81 6.90 -1.18 -11.59
N ILE A 82 7.39 -1.57 -10.44
CA ILE A 82 7.04 -0.95 -9.15
C ILE A 82 8.29 -0.76 -8.29
N VAL A 83 8.23 0.21 -7.39
CA VAL A 83 9.09 0.30 -6.23
C VAL A 83 8.36 -0.34 -5.06
N ASP A 84 8.94 -1.36 -4.46
CA ASP A 84 8.48 -1.96 -3.21
C ASP A 84 8.99 -1.10 -2.04
N LEU A 85 8.10 -0.36 -1.39
CA LEU A 85 8.44 0.56 -0.31
C LEU A 85 8.79 -0.17 0.99
N VAL A 86 8.37 -1.42 1.15
CA VAL A 86 8.73 -2.24 2.31
C VAL A 86 10.18 -2.70 2.19
N LYS A 87 10.54 -3.24 1.02
CA LYS A 87 11.90 -3.75 0.73
C LYS A 87 12.88 -2.66 0.31
N ASN A 88 12.38 -1.48 -0.02
CA ASN A 88 13.16 -0.35 -0.54
C ASN A 88 13.97 -0.70 -1.81
N GLN A 89 13.32 -1.38 -2.74
CA GLN A 89 13.90 -1.83 -4.01
C GLN A 89 12.92 -1.71 -5.16
N ALA A 90 13.42 -1.63 -6.39
CA ALA A 90 12.59 -1.61 -7.59
C ALA A 90 12.47 -3.01 -8.21
N ILE A 91 11.30 -3.32 -8.74
CA ILE A 91 10.99 -4.54 -9.47
C ILE A 91 10.53 -4.13 -10.85
N VAL A 92 11.28 -4.54 -11.88
CA VAL A 92 11.00 -4.22 -13.29
C VAL A 92 10.68 -5.49 -14.03
N TRP A 93 9.55 -5.53 -14.75
CA TRP A 93 9.14 -6.68 -15.55
C TRP A 93 9.63 -6.56 -16.99
N HIS A 94 9.91 -7.72 -17.60
CA HIS A 94 10.28 -7.82 -19.00
C HIS A 94 9.05 -8.15 -19.85
N ASP A 95 8.79 -7.31 -20.86
CA ASP A 95 7.64 -7.47 -21.75
C ASP A 95 7.70 -8.73 -22.62
N GLU A 96 8.92 -9.23 -22.91
CA GLU A 96 9.15 -10.38 -23.81
C GLU A 96 8.45 -11.67 -23.36
N ASN A 97 8.13 -11.81 -22.06
CA ASN A 97 7.57 -13.03 -21.48
C ASN A 97 6.24 -12.79 -20.73
N TYR A 98 5.46 -11.80 -21.14
CA TYR A 98 4.19 -11.46 -20.46
C TYR A 98 4.34 -11.22 -18.94
N GLY A 99 5.45 -10.61 -18.52
CA GLY A 99 5.70 -10.32 -17.12
C GLY A 99 6.06 -11.52 -16.23
N SER A 100 6.40 -12.68 -16.83
CA SER A 100 6.83 -13.87 -16.06
C SER A 100 8.25 -13.75 -15.51
N THR A 101 9.06 -12.87 -16.08
CA THR A 101 10.42 -12.59 -15.61
C THR A 101 10.53 -11.14 -15.15
N PHE A 102 11.22 -10.93 -14.05
CA PHE A 102 11.46 -9.61 -13.48
C PHE A 102 12.88 -9.51 -12.95
N ASP A 103 13.41 -8.30 -12.93
CA ASP A 103 14.67 -7.97 -12.28
C ASP A 103 14.41 -7.14 -11.04
N ILE A 104 15.23 -7.38 -10.01
CA ILE A 104 15.30 -6.52 -8.84
C ILE A 104 16.45 -5.57 -9.09
N VAL A 105 16.16 -4.28 -9.08
CA VAL A 105 17.12 -3.22 -9.37
C VAL A 105 17.05 -2.12 -8.30
N ASP A 106 18.02 -1.25 -8.30
CA ASP A 106 17.99 -0.06 -7.45
C ASP A 106 16.86 0.88 -7.89
N ILE A 107 16.33 1.65 -6.95
CA ILE A 107 15.28 2.63 -7.23
C ILE A 107 15.83 3.67 -8.22
N PRO A 108 15.12 3.95 -9.33
CA PRO A 108 15.50 4.98 -10.28
C PRO A 108 15.69 6.34 -9.62
N ASP A 109 16.69 7.11 -10.06
CA ASP A 109 17.07 8.37 -9.41
C ASP A 109 15.93 9.41 -9.39
N ASP A 110 15.09 9.41 -10.42
CA ASP A 110 13.92 10.27 -10.55
C ASP A 110 12.78 9.92 -9.58
N LEU A 111 12.76 8.70 -9.04
CA LEU A 111 11.75 8.23 -8.10
C LEU A 111 12.27 8.13 -6.65
N LYS A 112 13.56 8.31 -6.40
CA LYS A 112 14.16 8.17 -5.06
C LYS A 112 13.50 9.08 -4.03
N GLU A 113 13.38 10.38 -4.34
CA GLU A 113 12.80 11.36 -3.42
C GLU A 113 11.35 11.00 -3.07
N GLU A 114 10.56 10.63 -4.07
CA GLU A 114 9.16 10.24 -3.86
C GLU A 114 9.04 8.91 -3.12
N ALA A 115 9.90 7.94 -3.42
CA ALA A 115 9.94 6.67 -2.72
C ALA A 115 10.34 6.82 -1.25
N GLU A 116 11.34 7.65 -0.94
CA GLU A 116 11.76 7.98 0.43
C GLU A 116 10.63 8.66 1.20
N ARG A 117 9.96 9.63 0.59
CA ARG A 117 8.81 10.31 1.19
C ARG A 117 7.68 9.33 1.53
N LEU A 118 7.28 8.49 0.56
CA LEU A 118 6.20 7.51 0.75
C LEU A 118 6.58 6.40 1.73
N ARG A 119 7.86 5.98 1.72
CA ARG A 119 8.36 5.04 2.72
C ARG A 119 8.33 5.65 4.12
N GLY A 120 8.69 6.92 4.27
CA GLY A 120 8.55 7.65 5.54
C GLY A 120 7.11 7.65 6.05
N GLU A 121 6.15 7.99 5.18
CA GLU A 121 4.71 7.96 5.50
C GLU A 121 4.24 6.55 5.89
N LEU A 122 4.74 5.51 5.20
CA LEU A 122 4.45 4.11 5.52
C LEU A 122 4.96 3.75 6.92
N ILE A 123 6.22 4.05 7.22
CA ILE A 123 6.85 3.73 8.50
C ILE A 123 6.15 4.50 9.63
N GLU A 124 5.88 5.78 9.46
CA GLU A 124 5.15 6.60 10.43
C GLU A 124 3.76 6.00 10.73
N ALA A 125 3.03 5.60 9.69
CA ALA A 125 1.69 5.03 9.86
C ALA A 125 1.70 3.68 10.59
N VAL A 126 2.72 2.83 10.40
CA VAL A 126 2.80 1.53 11.08
C VAL A 126 3.46 1.63 12.44
N ALA A 127 4.32 2.61 12.67
CA ALA A 127 4.97 2.88 13.94
C ALA A 127 3.98 3.35 15.03
N GLU A 128 2.79 3.83 14.67
CA GLU A 128 1.71 4.06 15.64
C GLU A 128 1.36 2.79 16.46
N TYR A 129 1.71 1.60 15.94
CA TYR A 129 1.41 0.29 16.53
C TYR A 129 2.64 -0.45 17.05
N ASP A 130 3.84 0.11 16.87
CA ASP A 130 5.11 -0.49 17.34
C ASP A 130 6.09 0.60 17.79
N GLU A 131 6.16 0.79 19.12
CA GLU A 131 7.01 1.82 19.74
C GLU A 131 8.50 1.64 19.40
N ASN A 132 8.98 0.40 19.26
CA ASN A 132 10.39 0.13 18.94
C ASN A 132 10.73 0.60 17.51
N LEU A 133 9.79 0.41 16.58
CA LEU A 133 9.97 0.88 15.20
C LEU A 133 9.97 2.41 15.14
N LEU A 134 9.15 3.05 15.95
CA LEU A 134 9.08 4.51 16.04
C LEU A 134 10.41 5.11 16.56
N GLU A 135 10.96 4.53 17.63
CA GLU A 135 12.26 4.95 18.17
C GLU A 135 13.36 4.82 17.12
N LYS A 136 13.46 3.67 16.45
CA LYS A 136 14.43 3.45 15.37
C LYS A 136 14.27 4.43 14.21
N TYR A 137 13.04 4.73 13.82
CA TYR A 137 12.79 5.68 12.74
C TYR A 137 13.34 7.08 13.03
N PHE A 138 13.28 7.51 14.29
CA PHE A 138 13.84 8.80 14.70
C PHE A 138 15.36 8.78 14.90
N GLU A 139 15.93 7.63 15.27
CA GLU A 139 17.39 7.51 15.48
C GLU A 139 18.13 7.27 14.18
N ASP A 140 17.71 6.29 13.39
CA ASP A 140 18.35 5.89 12.13
C ASP A 140 17.33 5.20 11.20
N PRO A 141 16.67 5.93 10.28
CA PRO A 141 15.70 5.38 9.34
C PRO A 141 16.26 4.27 8.44
N ASP A 142 17.56 4.31 8.15
CA ASP A 142 18.23 3.34 7.28
C ASP A 142 18.48 1.99 7.99
N SER A 143 18.43 1.97 9.32
CA SER A 143 18.59 0.75 10.11
C SER A 143 17.33 -0.13 10.15
N ILE A 144 16.19 0.37 9.64
CA ILE A 144 14.92 -0.34 9.65
C ILE A 144 14.92 -1.46 8.62
N THR A 145 14.78 -2.69 9.11
CA THR A 145 14.78 -3.89 8.28
C THR A 145 13.39 -4.17 7.66
N GLU A 146 13.38 -4.94 6.56
CA GLU A 146 12.16 -5.43 5.92
C GLU A 146 11.24 -6.16 6.91
N ASP A 147 11.80 -7.04 7.73
CA ASP A 147 11.05 -7.83 8.71
C ASP A 147 10.36 -6.96 9.78
N GLU A 148 10.99 -5.88 10.21
CA GLU A 148 10.40 -4.94 11.15
C GLU A 148 9.20 -4.21 10.55
N VAL A 149 9.33 -3.73 9.30
CA VAL A 149 8.20 -3.10 8.59
C VAL A 149 7.06 -4.09 8.35
N HIS A 150 7.36 -5.33 7.96
CA HIS A 150 6.36 -6.39 7.80
C HIS A 150 5.62 -6.71 9.09
N ASN A 151 6.35 -6.82 10.20
CA ASN A 151 5.74 -7.10 11.50
C ASN A 151 4.85 -5.93 11.95
N ALA A 152 5.29 -4.70 11.80
CA ALA A 152 4.51 -3.52 12.15
C ALA A 152 3.26 -3.38 11.26
N LEU A 153 3.36 -3.65 9.95
CA LEU A 153 2.21 -3.73 9.06
C LEU A 153 1.19 -4.78 9.53
N ARG A 154 1.67 -5.95 9.93
CA ARG A 154 0.81 -7.00 10.45
C ARG A 154 0.12 -6.60 11.75
N LEU A 155 0.83 -5.94 12.66
CA LEU A 155 0.26 -5.43 13.91
C LEU A 155 -0.80 -4.36 13.63
N SER A 156 -0.56 -3.45 12.71
CA SER A 156 -1.53 -2.42 12.32
C SER A 156 -2.84 -3.02 11.82
N LEU A 157 -2.78 -4.09 11.01
CA LEU A 157 -3.96 -4.80 10.51
C LEU A 157 -4.71 -5.55 11.61
N ILE A 158 -4.00 -6.12 12.59
CA ILE A 158 -4.61 -6.84 13.72
C ILE A 158 -5.32 -5.87 14.65
N HIS A 159 -4.72 -4.72 14.98
CA HIS A 159 -5.31 -3.72 15.87
C HIS A 159 -6.61 -3.12 15.34
N ILE A 160 -6.77 -3.01 14.02
CA ILE A 160 -8.04 -2.56 13.41
C ILE A 160 -9.15 -3.57 13.66
N SER A 161 -8.83 -4.87 13.69
CA SER A 161 -9.80 -5.96 13.80
C SER A 161 -10.10 -6.41 15.22
N GLU A 162 -9.22 -6.14 16.19
CA GLU A 162 -9.47 -6.48 17.60
C GLU A 162 -10.24 -5.35 18.31
N PRO A 163 -11.40 -5.66 18.94
CA PRO A 163 -12.02 -4.72 19.85
C PRO A 163 -11.07 -4.52 21.04
N THR A 164 -10.70 -3.27 21.32
CA THR A 164 -9.97 -2.91 22.54
C THR A 164 -10.62 -3.61 23.73
N ARG A 165 -9.96 -4.59 24.30
CA ARG A 165 -10.29 -5.08 25.66
C ARG A 165 -10.01 -3.91 26.59
N GLN A 166 -11.06 -3.15 26.90
CA GLN A 166 -11.03 -2.28 28.06
C GLN A 166 -10.80 -3.19 29.26
N ALA A 167 -9.63 -3.08 29.86
CA ALA A 167 -9.35 -3.64 31.18
C ALA A 167 -10.31 -2.97 32.16
N SER A 168 -11.19 -3.77 32.72
CA SER A 168 -12.01 -3.41 33.86
C SER A 168 -11.18 -3.48 35.13
#